data_781150e2505f4481713712baf3cecc7c
#
_entry.id   781150e2505f4481713712baf3cecc7c
#
_cell.length_a   1.000
_cell.length_b   1.000
_cell.length_c   1.000
_cell.angle_alpha   90.00
_cell.angle_beta   90.00
_cell.angle_gamma   90.00
#
_symmetry.space_group_name_H-M   'P 1'
#
loop_
_entity.id
_entity.type
_entity.pdbx_description
1 polymer ?
#
loop_
_entity_poly.entity_id
_entity_poly.type
_entity_poly.pdbx_seq_one_letter_code
_entity_poly.pdbx_strand_id
1 'polypeptide(L)'
;MMSNPVLEAIRTRRVVRALTDQPVERAQLEAVLKAGRWAPSGGNRRLHRYVAAQNPLTLRLLRMVSPGMLQRPTAIVLICIDWNRVNAYGIAPDSKGLYIDVGTAAQTMLLAAHALGLASGIVTSFSQTAVSAVLNLP
;
A
#
# COMPACT_ATOMS: atom_id res chain seq x y z
N MET A 1 32.92 -3.93 -7.89
CA MET A 1 31.64 -3.23 -7.64
C MET A 1 31.14 -3.66 -6.27
N MET A 2 30.91 -2.72 -5.38
CA MET A 2 30.38 -3.06 -4.04
C MET A 2 28.91 -3.52 -4.19
N SER A 3 28.63 -4.73 -3.73
CA SER A 3 27.26 -5.23 -3.61
C SER A 3 26.58 -4.52 -2.43
N ASN A 4 25.59 -3.70 -2.72
CA ASN A 4 24.78 -3.03 -1.70
C ASN A 4 23.38 -3.67 -1.72
N PRO A 5 22.91 -4.24 -0.61
CA PRO A 5 21.62 -4.95 -0.58
C PRO A 5 20.43 -4.05 -0.88
N VAL A 6 20.51 -2.75 -0.54
CA VAL A 6 19.43 -1.80 -0.83
C VAL A 6 19.35 -1.51 -2.34
N LEU A 7 20.50 -1.22 -2.95
CA LEU A 7 20.55 -0.99 -4.41
C LEU A 7 20.13 -2.24 -5.19
N GLU A 8 20.51 -3.41 -4.72
CA GLU A 8 20.10 -4.68 -5.32
C GLU A 8 18.59 -4.89 -5.21
N ALA A 9 18.00 -4.63 -4.05
CA ALA A 9 16.55 -4.71 -3.87
C ALA A 9 15.80 -3.74 -4.81
N ILE A 10 16.28 -2.50 -4.92
CA ILE A 10 15.72 -1.50 -5.84
C ILE A 10 15.79 -2.01 -7.29
N ARG A 11 16.93 -2.56 -7.70
CA ARG A 11 17.17 -3.03 -9.06
C ARG A 11 16.37 -4.29 -9.41
N THR A 12 16.21 -5.20 -8.46
CA THR A 12 15.62 -6.53 -8.70
C THR A 12 14.13 -6.62 -8.41
N ARG A 13 13.59 -5.72 -7.59
CA ARG A 13 12.15 -5.72 -7.34
C ARG A 13 11.35 -5.65 -8.66
N ARG A 14 10.32 -6.46 -8.74
CA ARG A 14 9.37 -6.46 -9.88
C ARG A 14 7.94 -6.43 -9.36
N VAL A 15 7.04 -5.92 -10.18
CA VAL A 15 5.60 -6.16 -10.02
C VAL A 15 5.35 -7.61 -10.39
N VAL A 16 4.79 -8.37 -9.47
CA VAL A 16 4.46 -9.77 -9.68
C VAL A 16 2.93 -9.92 -9.66
N ARG A 17 2.39 -10.48 -10.73
CA ARG A 17 0.94 -10.67 -10.90
C ARG A 17 0.51 -12.12 -10.75
N ALA A 18 1.41 -13.07 -10.92
CA ALA A 18 1.18 -14.48 -10.64
C ALA A 18 1.44 -14.75 -9.16
N LEU A 19 0.41 -14.63 -8.35
CA LEU A 19 0.48 -14.81 -6.90
C LEU A 19 0.13 -16.25 -6.52
N THR A 20 0.72 -16.75 -5.43
CA THR A 20 0.37 -18.02 -4.82
C THR A 20 -0.80 -17.85 -3.85
N ASP A 21 -1.39 -18.99 -3.42
CA ASP A 21 -2.43 -18.99 -2.39
C ASP A 21 -1.85 -18.99 -0.96
N GLN A 22 -0.53 -18.93 -0.82
CA GLN A 22 0.13 -18.91 0.48
C GLN A 22 -0.25 -17.63 1.23
N PRO A 23 -0.81 -17.72 2.44
CA PRO A 23 -1.12 -16.55 3.25
C PRO A 23 0.14 -15.77 3.61
N VAL A 24 0.03 -14.45 3.62
CA VAL A 24 1.06 -13.57 4.18
C VAL A 24 1.00 -13.70 5.70
N GLU A 25 2.12 -13.96 6.35
CA GLU A 25 2.18 -14.01 7.80
C GLU A 25 1.93 -12.62 8.41
N ARG A 26 1.28 -12.59 9.56
CA ARG A 26 0.97 -11.33 10.25
C ARG A 26 2.22 -10.48 10.50
N ALA A 27 3.32 -11.10 10.93
CA ALA A 27 4.58 -10.40 11.18
C ALA A 27 5.14 -9.74 9.91
N GLN A 28 5.03 -10.42 8.76
CA GLN A 28 5.45 -9.87 7.47
C GLN A 28 4.58 -8.66 7.07
N LEU A 29 3.26 -8.79 7.23
CA LEU A 29 2.33 -7.71 6.92
C LEU A 29 2.56 -6.48 7.80
N GLU A 30 2.76 -6.69 9.11
CA GLU A 30 3.08 -5.61 10.04
C GLU A 30 4.41 -4.92 9.69
N ALA A 31 5.42 -5.67 9.25
CA ALA A 31 6.69 -5.11 8.81
C ALA A 31 6.53 -4.23 7.56
N VAL A 32 5.70 -4.65 6.60
CA VAL A 32 5.37 -3.84 5.42
C VAL A 32 4.65 -2.54 5.82
N LEU A 33 3.68 -2.62 6.72
CA LEU A 33 2.96 -1.45 7.21
C LEU A 33 3.88 -0.47 7.94
N LYS A 34 4.79 -0.97 8.77
CA LYS A 34 5.81 -0.15 9.44
C LYS A 34 6.73 0.54 8.44
N ALA A 35 7.14 -0.16 7.39
CA ALA A 35 7.97 0.41 6.34
C ALA A 35 7.29 1.62 5.69
N GLY A 36 6.00 1.54 5.40
CA GLY A 36 5.22 2.67 4.89
C GLY A 36 5.24 3.88 5.83
N ARG A 37 5.19 3.64 7.14
CA ARG A 37 5.28 4.72 8.14
C ARG A 37 6.66 5.36 8.22
N TRP A 38 7.72 4.68 7.80
CA TRP A 38 9.08 5.23 7.77
C TRP A 38 9.36 6.02 6.50
N ALA A 39 8.49 5.93 5.49
CA ALA A 39 8.64 6.71 4.28
C ALA A 39 8.62 8.21 4.59
N PRO A 40 9.42 9.03 3.90
CA PRO A 40 9.36 10.47 4.05
C PRO A 40 8.00 11.02 3.62
N SER A 41 7.58 12.10 4.27
CA SER A 41 6.36 12.82 3.92
C SER A 41 6.58 14.33 4.02
N GLY A 42 5.82 15.10 3.27
CA GLY A 42 5.90 16.56 3.26
C GLY A 42 5.72 17.14 4.66
N GLY A 43 6.74 17.88 5.15
CA GLY A 43 6.76 18.41 6.51
C GLY A 43 6.74 17.35 7.62
N ASN A 44 7.04 16.09 7.30
CA ASN A 44 6.96 14.94 8.21
C ASN A 44 5.61 14.81 8.92
N ARG A 45 4.52 15.18 8.22
CA ARG A 45 3.18 15.27 8.83
C ARG A 45 2.48 13.92 8.90
N ARG A 46 2.84 12.94 8.04
CA ARG A 46 2.29 11.59 8.03
C ARG A 46 0.76 11.59 7.97
N LEU A 47 0.23 12.16 6.90
CA LEU A 47 -1.21 12.37 6.69
C LEU A 47 -1.94 11.14 6.16
N HIS A 48 -1.29 9.98 6.19
CA HIS A 48 -1.83 8.72 5.68
C HIS A 48 -2.20 7.78 6.81
N ARG A 49 -3.16 6.92 6.51
CA ARG A 49 -3.53 5.75 7.30
C ARG A 49 -3.41 4.51 6.43
N TYR A 50 -3.07 3.41 7.03
CA TYR A 50 -2.94 2.14 6.34
C TYR A 50 -4.00 1.17 6.87
N VAL A 51 -4.68 0.51 5.94
CA VAL A 51 -5.64 -0.54 6.25
C VAL A 51 -5.18 -1.82 5.57
N ALA A 52 -5.07 -2.90 6.32
CA ALA A 52 -4.70 -4.20 5.79
C ALA A 52 -5.87 -5.16 5.89
N ALA A 53 -6.13 -5.91 4.83
CA ALA A 53 -7.18 -6.91 4.75
C ALA A 53 -6.58 -8.26 4.38
N GLN A 54 -6.97 -9.31 5.11
CA GLN A 54 -6.60 -10.71 4.86
C GLN A 54 -7.81 -11.66 4.91
N ASN A 55 -8.97 -11.19 5.34
CA ASN A 55 -10.18 -11.99 5.36
C ASN A 55 -10.58 -12.36 3.91
N PRO A 56 -10.79 -13.65 3.59
CA PRO A 56 -11.06 -14.09 2.22
C PRO A 56 -12.29 -13.44 1.58
N LEU A 57 -13.35 -13.22 2.35
CA LEU A 57 -14.56 -12.55 1.85
C LEU A 57 -14.26 -11.08 1.53
N THR A 58 -13.58 -10.38 2.42
CA THR A 58 -13.17 -8.98 2.20
C THR A 58 -12.28 -8.85 0.97
N LEU A 59 -11.29 -9.74 0.82
CA LEU A 59 -10.42 -9.77 -0.36
C LEU A 59 -11.21 -9.98 -1.65
N ARG A 60 -12.18 -10.89 -1.64
CA ARG A 60 -13.05 -11.13 -2.79
C ARG A 60 -13.87 -9.89 -3.15
N LEU A 61 -14.48 -9.24 -2.16
CA LEU A 61 -15.27 -8.02 -2.38
C LEU A 61 -14.40 -6.87 -2.92
N LEU A 62 -13.21 -6.68 -2.37
CA LEU A 62 -12.27 -5.67 -2.85
C LEU A 62 -11.87 -5.91 -4.32
N ARG A 63 -11.66 -7.17 -4.71
CA ARG A 63 -11.38 -7.51 -6.11
C ARG A 63 -12.55 -7.16 -7.02
N MET A 64 -13.78 -7.41 -6.60
CA MET A 64 -14.98 -7.14 -7.41
C MET A 64 -15.14 -5.65 -7.73
N VAL A 65 -14.64 -4.78 -6.86
CA VAL A 65 -14.73 -3.31 -7.02
C VAL A 65 -13.42 -2.68 -7.51
N SER A 66 -12.44 -3.49 -7.86
CA SER A 66 -11.10 -3.07 -8.31
C SER A 66 -10.78 -3.69 -9.67
N PRO A 67 -11.26 -3.10 -10.78
CA PRO A 67 -11.05 -3.69 -12.11
C PRO A 67 -9.57 -3.83 -12.51
N GLY A 68 -8.68 -3.04 -11.90
CA GLY A 68 -7.24 -3.19 -12.09
C GLY A 68 -6.61 -4.38 -11.37
N MET A 69 -7.36 -5.06 -10.51
CA MET A 69 -6.87 -6.21 -9.75
C MET A 69 -7.31 -7.52 -10.38
N LEU A 70 -6.50 -8.04 -11.30
CA LEU A 70 -6.77 -9.30 -11.99
C LEU A 70 -6.29 -10.52 -11.18
N GLN A 71 -5.34 -10.31 -10.28
CA GLN A 71 -4.76 -11.35 -9.43
C GLN A 71 -5.65 -11.65 -8.20
N ARG A 72 -5.29 -12.75 -7.51
CA ARG A 72 -5.93 -13.15 -6.25
C ARG A 72 -4.92 -13.02 -5.10
N PRO A 73 -4.76 -11.83 -4.52
CA PRO A 73 -3.84 -11.65 -3.41
C PRO A 73 -4.37 -12.32 -2.14
N THR A 74 -3.45 -12.72 -1.26
CA THR A 74 -3.79 -13.23 0.08
C THR A 74 -3.76 -12.12 1.13
N ALA A 75 -3.31 -10.93 0.75
CA ALA A 75 -3.38 -9.70 1.55
C ALA A 75 -3.50 -8.48 0.64
N ILE A 76 -4.24 -7.48 1.08
CA ILE A 76 -4.35 -6.18 0.42
C ILE A 76 -4.06 -5.11 1.45
N VAL A 77 -3.23 -4.13 1.08
CA VAL A 77 -2.96 -2.93 1.87
C VAL A 77 -3.50 -1.73 1.13
N LEU A 78 -4.27 -0.91 1.84
CA LEU A 78 -4.74 0.38 1.35
C LEU A 78 -3.95 1.50 2.02
N ILE A 79 -3.57 2.49 1.23
CA ILE A 79 -3.02 3.75 1.72
C ILE A 79 -4.13 4.78 1.60
N CYS A 80 -4.61 5.26 2.74
CA CYS A 80 -5.71 6.22 2.83
C CYS A 80 -5.18 7.59 3.23
N ILE A 81 -5.69 8.65 2.59
CA ILE A 81 -5.41 10.02 3.01
C ILE A 81 -6.38 10.37 4.16
N ASP A 82 -5.85 10.82 5.27
CA ASP A 82 -6.64 11.27 6.43
C ASP A 82 -7.05 12.73 6.23
N TRP A 83 -8.22 12.93 5.64
CA TRP A 83 -8.73 14.26 5.34
C TRP A 83 -8.96 15.15 6.56
N ASN A 84 -9.25 14.57 7.72
CA ASN A 84 -9.37 15.36 8.95
C ASN A 84 -8.05 15.99 9.33
N ARG A 85 -6.95 15.26 9.19
CA ARG A 85 -5.60 15.78 9.44
C ARG A 85 -5.17 16.76 8.36
N VAL A 86 -5.46 16.48 7.11
CA VAL A 86 -5.18 17.40 5.99
C VAL A 86 -5.83 18.76 6.27
N ASN A 87 -7.10 18.76 6.62
CA ASN A 87 -7.84 19.98 6.96
C ASN A 87 -7.28 20.68 8.21
N ALA A 88 -6.91 19.93 9.24
CA ALA A 88 -6.34 20.48 10.47
C ALA A 88 -5.00 21.20 10.23
N TYR A 89 -4.23 20.75 9.24
CA TYR A 89 -2.99 21.43 8.82
C TYR A 89 -3.22 22.56 7.80
N GLY A 90 -4.46 22.83 7.40
CA GLY A 90 -4.78 23.86 6.40
C GLY A 90 -4.23 23.55 5.00
N ILE A 91 -4.05 22.29 4.67
CA ILE A 91 -3.53 21.87 3.36
C ILE A 91 -4.68 21.80 2.38
N ALA A 92 -4.48 22.38 1.19
CA ALA A 92 -5.47 22.32 0.12
C ALA A 92 -5.72 20.86 -0.33
N PRO A 93 -6.99 20.45 -0.53
CA PRO A 93 -7.33 19.06 -0.90
C PRO A 93 -6.73 18.61 -2.24
N ASP A 94 -6.42 19.54 -3.13
CA ASP A 94 -5.81 19.31 -4.43
C ASP A 94 -4.28 19.38 -4.40
N SER A 95 -3.68 19.49 -3.22
CA SER A 95 -2.22 19.52 -3.04
C SER A 95 -1.58 18.25 -3.59
N LYS A 96 -0.73 18.40 -4.59
CA LYS A 96 -0.01 17.29 -5.22
C LYS A 96 0.90 16.55 -4.24
N GLY A 97 1.41 17.24 -3.21
CA GLY A 97 2.25 16.66 -2.17
C GLY A 97 1.59 15.50 -1.45
N LEU A 98 0.27 15.51 -1.27
CA LEU A 98 -0.48 14.41 -0.66
C LEU A 98 -0.31 13.10 -1.44
N TYR A 99 -0.38 13.16 -2.77
CA TYR A 99 -0.25 11.99 -3.65
C TYR A 99 1.21 11.57 -3.85
N ILE A 100 2.14 12.52 -3.81
CA ILE A 100 3.58 12.21 -3.80
C ILE A 100 3.91 11.39 -2.55
N ASP A 101 3.41 11.78 -1.39
CA ASP A 101 3.60 11.04 -0.15
C ASP A 101 3.00 9.63 -0.20
N VAL A 102 1.83 9.46 -0.84
CA VAL A 102 1.23 8.14 -1.08
C VAL A 102 2.18 7.27 -1.92
N GLY A 103 2.70 7.81 -3.01
CA GLY A 103 3.64 7.09 -3.89
C GLY A 103 4.94 6.71 -3.17
N THR A 104 5.46 7.60 -2.34
CA THR A 104 6.66 7.36 -1.53
C THR A 104 6.43 6.22 -0.53
N ALA A 105 5.31 6.24 0.18
CA ALA A 105 4.94 5.17 1.10
C ALA A 105 4.73 3.83 0.36
N ALA A 106 4.04 3.86 -0.77
CA ALA A 106 3.80 2.67 -1.59
C ALA A 106 5.11 2.02 -2.05
N GLN A 107 6.05 2.81 -2.58
CA GLN A 107 7.34 2.27 -3.02
C GLN A 107 8.15 1.68 -1.85
N THR A 108 8.13 2.33 -0.70
CA THR A 108 8.81 1.82 0.50
C THR A 108 8.20 0.49 0.94
N MET A 109 6.87 0.35 0.91
CA MET A 109 6.18 -0.91 1.21
C MET A 109 6.53 -2.01 0.20
N LEU A 110 6.61 -1.69 -1.10
CA LEU A 110 6.98 -2.65 -2.13
C LEU A 110 8.41 -3.18 -1.95
N LEU A 111 9.35 -2.32 -1.57
CA LEU A 111 10.72 -2.72 -1.25
C LEU A 111 10.76 -3.61 -0.01
N ALA A 112 10.00 -3.27 1.03
CA ALA A 112 9.89 -4.11 2.24
C ALA A 112 9.30 -5.48 1.92
N ALA A 113 8.23 -5.53 1.13
CA ALA A 113 7.63 -6.81 0.70
C ALA A 113 8.65 -7.65 -0.08
N HIS A 114 9.38 -7.05 -1.01
CA HIS A 114 10.43 -7.73 -1.77
C HIS A 114 11.54 -8.28 -0.86
N ALA A 115 12.00 -7.50 0.10
CA ALA A 115 13.02 -7.93 1.06
C ALA A 115 12.55 -9.09 1.96
N LEU A 116 11.23 -9.21 2.18
CA LEU A 116 10.61 -10.30 2.93
C LEU A 116 10.25 -11.53 2.06
N GLY A 117 10.62 -11.51 0.77
CA GLY A 117 10.30 -12.61 -0.15
C GLY A 117 8.84 -12.62 -0.62
N LEU A 118 8.10 -11.55 -0.44
CA LEU A 118 6.71 -11.42 -0.86
C LEU A 118 6.62 -10.86 -2.28
N ALA A 119 5.77 -11.46 -3.09
CA ALA A 119 5.36 -10.91 -4.37
C ALA A 119 4.35 -9.78 -4.14
N SER A 120 4.48 -8.68 -4.85
CA SER A 120 3.62 -7.52 -4.66
C SER A 120 3.40 -6.72 -5.94
N GLY A 121 2.36 -5.90 -5.96
CA GLY A 121 2.04 -4.99 -7.03
C GLY A 121 1.10 -3.89 -6.56
N ILE A 122 1.02 -2.81 -7.32
CA ILE A 122 0.11 -1.68 -7.07
C ILE A 122 -1.12 -1.80 -7.96
N VAL A 123 -2.27 -1.47 -7.40
CA VAL A 123 -3.54 -1.31 -8.13
C VAL A 123 -4.01 0.12 -7.92
N THR A 124 -4.26 0.84 -9.01
CA THR A 124 -4.77 2.22 -8.98
C THR A 124 -6.16 2.34 -9.61
N SER A 125 -6.60 1.31 -10.34
CA SER A 125 -7.93 1.26 -10.96
C SER A 125 -8.91 0.52 -10.06
N PHE A 126 -9.67 1.27 -9.28
CA PHE A 126 -10.70 0.75 -8.36
C PHE A 126 -11.74 1.83 -8.07
N SER A 127 -12.92 1.39 -7.64
CA SER A 127 -13.96 2.30 -7.15
C SER A 127 -13.66 2.72 -5.71
N GLN A 128 -13.24 3.95 -5.51
CA GLN A 128 -12.92 4.48 -4.19
C GLN A 128 -14.12 4.41 -3.24
N THR A 129 -15.31 4.79 -3.71
CA THR A 129 -16.56 4.73 -2.92
C THR A 129 -16.88 3.30 -2.50
N ALA A 130 -16.80 2.35 -3.44
CA ALA A 130 -17.09 0.94 -3.16
C ALA A 130 -16.06 0.31 -2.20
N VAL A 131 -14.79 0.61 -2.37
CA VAL A 131 -13.73 0.16 -1.44
C VAL A 131 -13.98 0.68 -0.03
N SER A 132 -14.33 1.97 0.10
CA SER A 132 -14.66 2.57 1.40
C SER A 132 -15.87 1.88 2.04
N ALA A 133 -16.90 1.54 1.25
CA ALA A 133 -18.07 0.81 1.74
C ALA A 133 -17.72 -0.60 2.21
N VAL A 134 -16.94 -1.35 1.43
CA VAL A 134 -16.49 -2.72 1.78
C VAL A 134 -15.73 -2.74 3.10
N LEU A 135 -14.89 -1.74 3.33
CA LEU A 135 -14.05 -1.66 4.53
C LEU A 135 -14.67 -0.83 5.66
N ASN A 136 -15.89 -0.33 5.47
CA ASN A 136 -16.57 0.55 6.44
C ASN A 136 -15.67 1.72 6.87
N LEU A 137 -15.01 2.37 5.90
CA LEU A 137 -14.20 3.55 6.15
C LEU A 137 -15.08 4.79 6.32
N PRO A 138 -14.67 5.73 7.18
CA PRO A 138 -15.42 6.99 7.35
C PRO A 138 -15.39 7.89 6.13
#